data_29df5c6ee540cf1d97907b3d490b251e
#
_entry.id   29df5c6ee540cf1d97907b3d490b251e
#
_cell.length_a   1.000
_cell.length_b   1.000
_cell.length_c   1.000
_cell.angle_alpha   90.00
_cell.angle_beta   90.00
_cell.angle_gamma   90.00
#
_symmetry.space_group_name_H-M   'P 1'
#
loop_
_entity.id
_entity.type
_entity.pdbx_description
1 polymer ?
#
loop_
_entity_poly.entity_id
_entity_poly.type
_entity_poly.pdbx_seq_one_letter_code
_entity_poly.pdbx_strand_id
1 'polypeptide(L)'
;MIVKPSYCGSFQCIASRCRDNCCIGWEIDIDEETDQFYRTVKGEFGKRLEDGISREGTPHFRLKGEQERCAFLNDSNLCDIFIHLGEEHLCGICREHPRFYEWYEEIPGLLDWTETGLGLCCEEAARLFVSESGPLRLTVEWESEEERRQWEKAVKQPRTEEAAYLLSILSAREAAFQILEGGGALQENEEDSSPSRSGLADRIVQFLKLAGQIQECLDDTEELEETAGKIRRLSEQSSERFNAENAEYSEK
;
A
#
# COMPACT_ATOMS: atom_id res chain seq x y z
N MET A 1 13.53 6.61 5.29
CA MET A 1 13.51 5.49 4.31
C MET A 1 12.12 5.26 3.74
N ILE A 2 11.99 4.60 2.55
CA ILE A 2 10.70 4.28 1.93
C ILE A 2 10.60 2.77 1.73
N VAL A 3 9.49 2.17 2.18
CA VAL A 3 9.16 0.75 2.01
C VAL A 3 8.02 0.63 1.02
N LYS A 4 8.17 -0.23 0.00
CA LYS A 4 7.13 -0.40 -1.03
C LYS A 4 7.18 -1.79 -1.68
N PRO A 5 6.05 -2.31 -2.19
CA PRO A 5 6.05 -3.49 -3.03
C PRO A 5 6.94 -3.34 -4.26
N SER A 6 7.62 -4.43 -4.65
CA SER A 6 8.57 -4.42 -5.78
C SER A 6 7.96 -3.94 -7.10
N TYR A 7 6.70 -4.27 -7.34
CA TYR A 7 5.98 -3.88 -8.56
C TYR A 7 5.64 -2.39 -8.65
N CYS A 8 5.71 -1.65 -7.53
CA CYS A 8 5.39 -0.21 -7.54
C CYS A 8 6.29 0.60 -8.49
N GLY A 9 7.56 0.18 -8.63
CA GLY A 9 8.51 0.83 -9.53
C GLY A 9 8.18 0.65 -11.03
N SER A 10 7.33 -0.30 -11.38
CA SER A 10 6.90 -0.58 -12.75
C SER A 10 5.61 0.13 -13.14
N PHE A 11 5.01 0.88 -12.21
CA PHE A 11 3.74 1.54 -12.47
C PHE A 11 3.89 2.72 -13.44
N GLN A 12 3.07 2.67 -14.49
CA GLN A 12 2.87 3.78 -15.43
C GLN A 12 1.40 3.86 -15.80
N CYS A 13 0.80 5.03 -15.62
CA CYS A 13 -0.60 5.23 -15.98
C CYS A 13 -0.85 4.89 -17.47
N ILE A 14 -1.85 4.05 -17.73
CA ILE A 14 -2.23 3.61 -19.08
C ILE A 14 -3.18 4.58 -19.80
N ALA A 15 -3.53 5.69 -19.14
CA ALA A 15 -4.31 6.81 -19.68
C ALA A 15 -5.62 6.35 -20.35
N SER A 16 -5.84 6.72 -21.63
CA SER A 16 -7.07 6.39 -22.37
C SER A 16 -7.30 4.88 -22.61
N ARG A 17 -6.32 4.02 -22.32
CA ARG A 17 -6.49 2.56 -22.39
C ARG A 17 -7.15 1.96 -21.15
N CYS A 18 -7.28 2.75 -20.09
CA CYS A 18 -7.94 2.33 -18.86
C CYS A 18 -9.45 2.18 -19.08
N ARG A 19 -10.02 1.06 -18.66
CA ARG A 19 -11.47 0.81 -18.73
C ARG A 19 -12.22 1.52 -17.61
N ASP A 20 -11.67 1.43 -16.40
CA ASP A 20 -12.21 2.06 -15.20
C ASP A 20 -11.39 3.31 -14.89
N ASN A 21 -11.85 4.43 -15.41
CA ASN A 21 -11.12 5.69 -15.36
C ASN A 21 -11.22 6.32 -13.95
N CYS A 22 -10.09 6.63 -13.34
CA CYS A 22 -10.01 7.26 -12.02
C CYS A 22 -10.60 8.69 -11.94
N CYS A 23 -11.01 9.26 -13.07
CA CYS A 23 -11.71 10.54 -13.15
C CYS A 23 -13.23 10.38 -13.21
N ILE A 24 -13.79 9.25 -12.79
CA ILE A 24 -15.22 8.93 -12.85
C ILE A 24 -15.67 8.35 -11.50
N GLY A 25 -16.84 8.80 -11.02
CA GLY A 25 -17.56 8.19 -9.91
C GLY A 25 -17.14 8.67 -8.51
N TRP A 26 -16.33 9.70 -8.39
CA TRP A 26 -15.97 10.27 -7.09
C TRP A 26 -15.50 11.72 -7.19
N GLU A 27 -15.71 12.47 -6.12
CA GLU A 27 -15.26 13.84 -5.97
C GLU A 27 -13.78 13.89 -5.63
N ILE A 28 -13.05 14.78 -6.27
CA ILE A 28 -11.62 14.98 -6.06
C ILE A 28 -11.39 16.38 -5.51
N ASP A 29 -10.92 16.44 -4.29
CA ASP A 29 -10.52 17.68 -3.64
C ASP A 29 -9.23 18.23 -4.27
N ILE A 30 -9.14 19.55 -4.29
CA ILE A 30 -8.01 20.28 -4.83
C ILE A 30 -7.29 20.94 -3.64
N ASP A 31 -6.00 20.67 -3.50
CA ASP A 31 -5.17 21.30 -2.49
C ASP A 31 -5.07 22.82 -2.72
N GLU A 32 -4.82 23.56 -1.63
CA GLU A 32 -4.86 25.01 -1.64
C GLU A 32 -3.84 25.62 -2.61
N GLU A 33 -2.64 25.07 -2.69
CA GLU A 33 -1.58 25.57 -3.58
C GLU A 33 -2.00 25.41 -5.05
N THR A 34 -2.56 24.27 -5.40
CA THR A 34 -3.06 24.00 -6.74
C THR A 34 -4.25 24.88 -7.10
N ASP A 35 -5.23 25.11 -6.17
CA ASP A 35 -6.36 26.01 -6.45
C ASP A 35 -5.89 27.45 -6.62
N GLN A 36 -4.92 27.92 -5.83
CA GLN A 36 -4.31 29.24 -6.00
C GLN A 36 -3.66 29.37 -7.38
N PHE A 37 -2.90 28.37 -7.81
CA PHE A 37 -2.32 28.35 -9.15
C PHE A 37 -3.40 28.41 -10.25
N TYR A 38 -4.45 27.58 -10.16
CA TYR A 38 -5.53 27.56 -11.16
C TYR A 38 -6.23 28.91 -11.31
N ARG A 39 -6.36 29.71 -10.26
CA ARG A 39 -6.88 31.09 -10.31
C ARG A 39 -5.99 32.05 -11.11
N THR A 40 -4.71 31.74 -11.28
CA THR A 40 -3.77 32.56 -12.06
C THR A 40 -3.85 32.29 -13.56
N VAL A 41 -4.35 31.13 -13.97
CA VAL A 41 -4.45 30.69 -15.38
C VAL A 41 -5.41 31.61 -16.14
N LYS A 42 -4.97 32.15 -17.28
CA LYS A 42 -5.74 33.08 -18.10
C LYS A 42 -6.20 32.44 -19.41
N GLY A 43 -7.08 33.14 -20.12
CA GLY A 43 -7.59 32.71 -21.40
C GLY A 43 -8.76 31.73 -21.31
N GLU A 44 -8.99 30.97 -22.35
CA GLU A 44 -10.14 30.06 -22.44
C GLU A 44 -10.03 28.91 -21.42
N PHE A 45 -8.84 28.39 -21.24
CA PHE A 45 -8.64 27.32 -20.27
C PHE A 45 -8.80 27.80 -18.81
N GLY A 46 -8.38 29.03 -18.52
CA GLY A 46 -8.64 29.65 -17.20
C GLY A 46 -10.14 29.79 -16.89
N LYS A 47 -10.95 30.19 -17.87
CA LYS A 47 -12.42 30.18 -17.72
C LYS A 47 -12.98 28.79 -17.48
N ARG A 48 -12.46 27.79 -18.20
CA ARG A 48 -12.87 26.42 -18.03
C ARG A 48 -12.52 25.87 -16.65
N LEU A 49 -11.38 26.28 -16.06
CA LEU A 49 -11.02 25.95 -14.67
C LEU A 49 -12.02 26.60 -13.70
N GLU A 50 -12.39 27.86 -13.91
CA GLU A 50 -13.39 28.55 -13.11
C GLU A 50 -14.74 27.83 -13.12
N ASP A 51 -15.21 27.43 -14.29
CA ASP A 51 -16.49 26.74 -14.49
C ASP A 51 -16.46 25.29 -13.97
N GLY A 52 -15.31 24.62 -14.06
CA GLY A 52 -15.14 23.20 -13.76
C GLY A 52 -14.80 22.90 -12.29
N ILE A 53 -14.53 23.93 -11.48
CA ILE A 53 -14.17 23.80 -10.07
C ILE A 53 -15.30 24.39 -9.21
N SER A 54 -15.72 23.65 -8.19
CA SER A 54 -16.55 24.17 -7.10
C SER A 54 -15.64 24.65 -5.98
N ARG A 55 -15.99 25.79 -5.38
CA ARG A 55 -15.30 26.36 -4.23
C ARG A 55 -16.25 26.58 -3.05
N GLU A 56 -17.35 25.85 -3.06
CA GLU A 56 -18.27 25.79 -1.92
C GLU A 56 -17.71 24.78 -0.91
N GLY A 57 -17.07 25.28 0.13
CA GLY A 57 -16.30 24.44 1.07
C GLY A 57 -14.89 24.17 0.55
N THR A 58 -14.42 22.93 0.64
CA THR A 58 -13.13 22.51 0.05
C THR A 58 -13.19 22.61 -1.47
N PRO A 59 -12.22 23.26 -2.14
CA PRO A 59 -12.18 23.29 -3.59
C PRO A 59 -12.14 21.88 -4.16
N HIS A 60 -13.01 21.59 -5.15
CA HIS A 60 -13.08 20.26 -5.76
C HIS A 60 -13.52 20.34 -7.21
N PHE A 61 -13.19 19.31 -8.00
CA PHE A 61 -13.62 19.24 -9.39
C PHE A 61 -15.10 18.90 -9.48
N ARG A 62 -15.85 19.65 -10.30
CA ARG A 62 -17.25 19.35 -10.58
C ARG A 62 -17.37 18.05 -11.37
N LEU A 63 -18.42 17.29 -11.08
CA LEU A 63 -18.77 16.07 -11.79
C LEU A 63 -19.87 16.35 -12.81
N LYS A 64 -19.85 15.65 -13.94
CA LYS A 64 -20.80 15.81 -15.06
C LYS A 64 -21.50 14.51 -15.39
N GLY A 65 -22.80 14.63 -15.66
CA GLY A 65 -23.66 13.55 -16.11
C GLY A 65 -23.93 12.47 -15.07
N GLU A 66 -24.68 11.46 -15.46
CA GLU A 66 -25.07 10.35 -14.57
C GLU A 66 -23.91 9.46 -14.15
N GLN A 67 -22.81 9.49 -14.90
CA GLN A 67 -21.61 8.72 -14.62
C GLN A 67 -20.63 9.48 -13.70
N GLU A 68 -20.97 10.69 -13.26
CA GLU A 68 -20.12 11.49 -12.38
C GLU A 68 -18.70 11.69 -12.94
N ARG A 69 -18.61 12.04 -14.23
CA ARG A 69 -17.32 12.28 -14.90
C ARG A 69 -16.71 13.62 -14.44
N CYS A 70 -15.44 13.61 -14.11
CA CYS A 70 -14.70 14.85 -13.83
C CYS A 70 -14.90 15.87 -14.96
N ALA A 71 -15.08 17.15 -14.61
CA ALA A 71 -15.27 18.25 -15.58
C ALA A 71 -14.13 18.38 -16.59
N PHE A 72 -12.95 17.87 -16.24
CA PHE A 72 -11.74 17.94 -17.07
C PHE A 72 -11.40 16.63 -17.80
N LEU A 73 -12.23 15.60 -17.66
CA LEU A 73 -12.10 14.39 -18.46
C LEU A 73 -12.78 14.61 -19.83
N ASN A 74 -12.01 14.60 -20.90
CA ASN A 74 -12.51 14.80 -22.25
C ASN A 74 -13.12 13.54 -22.87
N ASP A 75 -13.66 13.65 -24.08
CA ASP A 75 -14.33 12.56 -24.79
C ASP A 75 -13.36 11.42 -25.21
N SER A 76 -12.07 11.68 -25.21
CA SER A 76 -11.03 10.68 -25.45
C SER A 76 -10.54 10.01 -24.16
N ASN A 77 -11.22 10.23 -23.02
CA ASN A 77 -10.83 9.76 -21.70
C ASN A 77 -9.42 10.22 -21.27
N LEU A 78 -9.06 11.44 -21.65
CA LEU A 78 -7.81 12.08 -21.25
C LEU A 78 -8.10 13.31 -20.38
N CYS A 79 -7.19 13.61 -19.46
CA CYS A 79 -7.29 14.77 -18.59
C CYS A 79 -6.85 16.05 -19.32
N ASP A 80 -7.76 17.02 -19.45
CA ASP A 80 -7.45 18.29 -20.10
C ASP A 80 -6.53 19.18 -19.24
N ILE A 81 -6.51 19.03 -17.93
CA ILE A 81 -5.53 19.73 -17.08
C ILE A 81 -4.12 19.25 -17.43
N PHE A 82 -3.93 17.92 -17.52
CA PHE A 82 -2.65 17.35 -17.93
C PHE A 82 -2.23 17.82 -19.33
N ILE A 83 -3.17 17.87 -20.29
CA ILE A 83 -2.89 18.26 -21.68
C ILE A 83 -2.49 19.74 -21.78
N HIS A 84 -3.17 20.62 -21.03
CA HIS A 84 -3.00 22.07 -21.19
C HIS A 84 -1.98 22.69 -20.23
N LEU A 85 -1.78 22.08 -19.07
CA LEU A 85 -0.91 22.63 -18.01
C LEU A 85 0.29 21.76 -17.66
N GLY A 86 0.26 20.45 -17.97
CA GLY A 86 1.30 19.49 -17.59
C GLY A 86 0.98 18.72 -16.33
N GLU A 87 1.77 17.66 -16.07
CA GLU A 87 1.63 16.77 -14.92
C GLU A 87 1.90 17.51 -13.60
N GLU A 88 2.84 18.43 -13.62
CA GLU A 88 3.26 19.22 -12.47
C GLU A 88 2.16 20.13 -11.92
N HIS A 89 1.11 20.36 -12.69
CA HIS A 89 -0.04 21.17 -12.32
C HIS A 89 -1.30 20.36 -12.03
N LEU A 90 -1.20 19.06 -11.93
CA LEU A 90 -2.27 18.25 -11.35
C LEU A 90 -2.34 18.48 -9.83
N CYS A 91 -3.55 18.50 -9.26
CA CYS A 91 -3.68 18.50 -7.80
C CYS A 91 -3.07 17.23 -7.19
N GLY A 92 -2.71 17.31 -5.90
CA GLY A 92 -2.02 16.25 -5.19
C GLY A 92 -2.68 14.89 -5.37
N ILE A 93 -4.00 14.80 -5.17
CA ILE A 93 -4.76 13.55 -5.35
C ILE A 93 -4.61 12.98 -6.76
N CYS A 94 -4.73 13.81 -7.79
CA CYS A 94 -4.63 13.36 -9.19
C CYS A 94 -3.21 12.94 -9.58
N ARG A 95 -2.20 13.65 -9.07
CA ARG A 95 -0.78 13.37 -9.34
C ARG A 95 -0.32 12.09 -8.67
N GLU A 96 -0.73 11.88 -7.44
CA GLU A 96 -0.31 10.72 -6.65
C GLU A 96 -1.14 9.46 -6.95
N HIS A 97 -2.35 9.58 -7.49
CA HIS A 97 -3.18 8.41 -7.77
C HIS A 97 -2.45 7.41 -8.70
N PRO A 98 -2.48 6.14 -8.42
CA PRO A 98 -3.15 5.38 -7.34
C PRO A 98 -2.27 5.13 -6.11
N ARG A 99 -1.25 5.92 -5.86
CA ARG A 99 -0.37 5.75 -4.70
C ARG A 99 -1.10 6.13 -3.42
N PHE A 100 -0.80 5.39 -2.38
CA PHE A 100 -1.16 5.73 -1.01
C PHE A 100 0.08 5.66 -0.15
N TYR A 101 0.06 6.40 0.96
CA TYR A 101 1.18 6.54 1.86
C TYR A 101 0.72 6.33 3.29
N GLU A 102 1.55 5.65 4.08
CA GLU A 102 1.45 5.54 5.52
C GLU A 102 2.75 6.06 6.11
N TRP A 103 2.64 7.07 6.95
CA TRP A 103 3.79 7.72 7.58
C TRP A 103 3.93 7.24 9.02
N TYR A 104 5.12 6.81 9.36
CA TYR A 104 5.52 6.40 10.70
C TYR A 104 6.55 7.41 11.18
N GLU A 105 6.09 8.40 11.92
CA GLU A 105 6.86 9.57 12.34
C GLU A 105 6.81 9.71 13.85
N GLU A 106 7.87 10.30 14.43
CA GLU A 106 7.94 10.66 15.84
C GLU A 106 7.76 9.46 16.82
N ILE A 107 8.12 8.24 16.39
CA ILE A 107 8.05 7.05 17.24
C ILE A 107 9.33 6.96 18.05
N PRO A 108 9.25 7.08 19.39
CA PRO A 108 10.45 7.07 20.23
C PRO A 108 11.31 5.83 19.99
N GLY A 109 12.58 6.01 19.66
CA GLY A 109 13.53 4.91 19.47
C GLY A 109 13.57 4.28 18.09
N LEU A 110 12.72 4.71 17.16
CA LEU A 110 12.78 4.35 15.73
C LEU A 110 13.15 5.58 14.87
N LEU A 111 13.62 5.33 13.67
CA LEU A 111 13.74 6.34 12.62
C LEU A 111 12.39 6.49 11.91
N ASP A 112 12.10 7.66 11.40
CA ASP A 112 10.93 7.89 10.58
C ASP A 112 11.01 7.12 9.27
N TRP A 113 9.88 6.55 8.83
CA TRP A 113 9.78 5.90 7.53
C TRP A 113 8.39 6.07 6.92
N THR A 114 8.33 5.86 5.62
CA THR A 114 7.07 5.85 4.88
C THR A 114 6.87 4.50 4.22
N GLU A 115 5.70 3.92 4.36
CA GLU A 115 5.26 2.82 3.51
C GLU A 115 4.40 3.39 2.38
N THR A 116 4.59 2.90 1.16
CA THR A 116 3.76 3.29 0.03
C THR A 116 3.33 2.07 -0.77
N GLY A 117 2.18 2.18 -1.40
CA GLY A 117 1.64 1.13 -2.24
C GLY A 117 0.80 1.69 -3.38
N LEU A 118 0.23 0.79 -4.19
CA LEU A 118 -0.69 1.14 -5.26
C LEU A 118 -2.08 0.60 -4.96
N GLY A 119 -3.08 1.47 -4.99
CA GLY A 119 -4.48 1.10 -4.81
C GLY A 119 -4.97 0.21 -5.95
N LEU A 120 -5.51 -0.98 -5.59
CA LEU A 120 -6.03 -1.94 -6.55
C LEU A 120 -7.33 -1.49 -7.25
N CYS A 121 -7.85 -0.32 -6.89
CA CYS A 121 -8.90 0.38 -7.65
C CYS A 121 -8.40 0.86 -9.03
N CYS A 122 -7.10 0.96 -9.24
CA CYS A 122 -6.50 1.27 -10.52
C CYS A 122 -6.27 -0.01 -11.33
N GLU A 123 -6.79 -0.06 -12.57
CA GLU A 123 -6.65 -1.22 -13.48
C GLU A 123 -5.19 -1.64 -13.68
N GLU A 124 -4.30 -0.68 -13.91
CA GLU A 124 -2.88 -0.98 -14.12
C GLU A 124 -2.18 -1.45 -12.84
N ALA A 125 -2.51 -0.86 -11.69
CA ALA A 125 -2.00 -1.32 -10.41
C ALA A 125 -2.43 -2.76 -10.12
N ALA A 126 -3.71 -3.07 -10.35
CA ALA A 126 -4.25 -4.43 -10.19
C ALA A 126 -3.59 -5.41 -11.18
N ARG A 127 -3.38 -5.00 -12.44
CA ARG A 127 -2.68 -5.80 -13.44
C ARG A 127 -1.24 -6.13 -13.00
N LEU A 128 -0.50 -5.14 -12.53
CA LEU A 128 0.86 -5.33 -12.04
C LEU A 128 0.88 -6.30 -10.86
N PHE A 129 0.01 -6.10 -9.87
CA PHE A 129 -0.11 -6.97 -8.71
C PHE A 129 -0.38 -8.44 -9.10
N VAL A 130 -1.36 -8.67 -9.98
CA VAL A 130 -1.72 -10.03 -10.44
C VAL A 130 -0.64 -10.65 -11.33
N SER A 131 0.17 -9.83 -12.00
CA SER A 131 1.25 -10.30 -12.87
C SER A 131 2.53 -10.67 -12.12
N GLU A 132 2.63 -10.31 -10.82
CA GLU A 132 3.77 -10.74 -10.01
C GLU A 132 3.75 -12.25 -9.85
N SER A 133 4.88 -12.87 -10.16
CA SER A 133 5.07 -14.31 -9.97
C SER A 133 5.81 -14.55 -8.64
N GLY A 134 5.14 -15.24 -7.72
CA GLY A 134 5.73 -15.57 -6.41
C GLY A 134 5.25 -14.68 -5.27
N PRO A 135 5.92 -14.75 -4.11
CA PRO A 135 5.53 -14.01 -2.93
C PRO A 135 5.70 -12.49 -3.11
N LEU A 136 4.84 -11.73 -2.44
CA LEU A 136 4.95 -10.27 -2.38
C LEU A 136 6.30 -9.85 -1.78
N ARG A 137 7.09 -9.13 -2.55
CA ARG A 137 8.38 -8.62 -2.08
C ARG A 137 8.27 -7.15 -1.75
N LEU A 138 8.67 -6.79 -0.54
CA LEU A 138 8.86 -5.40 -0.16
C LEU A 138 10.31 -5.00 -0.47
N THR A 139 10.47 -3.84 -1.05
CA THR A 139 11.77 -3.19 -1.29
C THR A 139 11.90 -1.99 -0.36
N VAL A 140 13.11 -1.74 0.11
CA VAL A 140 13.41 -0.60 0.98
C VAL A 140 14.37 0.33 0.24
N GLU A 141 13.96 1.58 0.08
CA GLU A 141 14.82 2.65 -0.43
C GLU A 141 15.40 3.42 0.75
N TRP A 142 16.71 3.31 0.92
CA TRP A 142 17.47 3.98 1.97
C TRP A 142 18.03 5.31 1.47
N GLU A 143 17.97 6.35 2.28
CA GLU A 143 18.64 7.61 1.97
C GLU A 143 20.17 7.48 2.06
N SER A 144 20.65 6.61 2.98
CA SER A 144 22.06 6.36 3.18
C SER A 144 22.33 4.99 3.83
N GLU A 145 23.57 4.50 3.70
CA GLU A 145 24.05 3.31 4.43
C GLU A 145 24.07 3.52 5.96
N GLU A 146 24.19 4.77 6.41
CA GLU A 146 24.12 5.10 7.84
C GLU A 146 22.70 4.96 8.37
N GLU A 147 21.71 5.45 7.65
CA GLU A 147 20.28 5.27 7.97
C GLU A 147 19.94 3.78 8.09
N ARG A 148 20.38 2.97 7.11
CA ARG A 148 20.19 1.52 7.13
C ARG A 148 20.76 0.87 8.40
N ARG A 149 22.02 1.21 8.76
CA ARG A 149 22.65 0.66 9.97
C ARG A 149 21.94 1.07 11.26
N GLN A 150 21.49 2.32 11.33
CA GLN A 150 20.73 2.83 12.47
C GLN A 150 19.40 2.11 12.60
N TRP A 151 18.68 1.91 11.52
CA TRP A 151 17.45 1.14 11.48
C TRP A 151 17.66 -0.32 11.93
N GLU A 152 18.60 -1.03 11.33
CA GLU A 152 18.92 -2.42 11.70
C GLU A 152 19.26 -2.57 13.19
N LYS A 153 19.92 -1.58 13.77
CA LYS A 153 20.21 -1.56 15.20
C LYS A 153 18.95 -1.32 16.04
N ALA A 154 18.10 -0.37 15.64
CA ALA A 154 16.87 -0.05 16.37
C ALA A 154 15.88 -1.23 16.36
N VAL A 155 15.74 -1.91 15.23
CA VAL A 155 14.88 -3.10 15.10
C VAL A 155 15.37 -4.28 15.93
N LYS A 156 16.69 -4.51 15.97
CA LYS A 156 17.28 -5.61 16.76
C LYS A 156 17.18 -5.38 18.28
N GLN A 157 17.23 -4.13 18.72
CA GLN A 157 17.20 -3.76 20.12
C GLN A 157 16.35 -2.50 20.33
N PRO A 158 15.01 -2.63 20.27
CA PRO A 158 14.12 -1.50 20.54
C PRO A 158 14.37 -0.96 21.96
N ARG A 159 14.44 0.37 22.06
CA ARG A 159 14.81 1.06 23.32
C ARG A 159 13.61 1.60 24.08
N THR A 160 12.44 1.58 23.48
CA THR A 160 11.20 2.09 24.04
C THR A 160 10.08 1.07 23.89
N GLU A 161 9.05 1.20 24.71
CA GLU A 161 7.88 0.32 24.65
C GLU A 161 7.08 0.53 23.35
N GLU A 162 6.97 1.78 22.88
CA GLU A 162 6.29 2.12 21.64
C GLU A 162 6.98 1.48 20.45
N ALA A 163 8.33 1.57 20.39
CA ALA A 163 9.09 0.92 19.33
C ALA A 163 8.93 -0.61 19.38
N ALA A 164 9.01 -1.21 20.57
CA ALA A 164 8.84 -2.66 20.73
C ALA A 164 7.43 -3.10 20.33
N TYR A 165 6.41 -2.33 20.69
CA TYR A 165 5.02 -2.60 20.35
C TYR A 165 4.80 -2.53 18.84
N LEU A 166 5.18 -1.43 18.19
CA LEU A 166 5.01 -1.30 16.74
C LEU A 166 5.76 -2.38 15.95
N LEU A 167 7.02 -2.66 16.32
CA LEU A 167 7.81 -3.73 15.70
C LEU A 167 7.15 -5.12 15.88
N SER A 168 6.44 -5.35 16.98
CA SER A 168 5.69 -6.59 17.18
C SER A 168 4.51 -6.71 16.20
N ILE A 169 3.79 -5.62 15.95
CA ILE A 169 2.70 -5.56 14.94
C ILE A 169 3.26 -5.80 13.54
N LEU A 170 4.38 -5.17 13.19
CA LEU A 170 5.03 -5.40 11.89
C LEU A 170 5.49 -6.86 11.73
N SER A 171 6.01 -7.47 12.79
CA SER A 171 6.36 -8.90 12.81
C SER A 171 5.14 -9.81 12.62
N ALA A 172 4.01 -9.45 13.23
CA ALA A 172 2.75 -10.18 13.05
C ALA A 172 2.23 -10.08 11.61
N ARG A 173 2.34 -8.91 11.01
CA ARG A 173 2.01 -8.69 9.58
C ARG A 173 2.87 -9.57 8.68
N GLU A 174 4.16 -9.64 8.93
CA GLU A 174 5.07 -10.51 8.18
C GLU A 174 4.71 -11.99 8.33
N ALA A 175 4.43 -12.46 9.54
CA ALA A 175 3.97 -13.83 9.78
C ALA A 175 2.65 -14.13 9.04
N ALA A 176 1.73 -13.17 9.00
CA ALA A 176 0.48 -13.27 8.26
C ALA A 176 0.70 -13.40 6.75
N PHE A 177 1.62 -12.63 6.17
CA PHE A 177 2.00 -12.76 4.76
C PHE A 177 2.60 -14.13 4.46
N GLN A 178 3.53 -14.61 5.29
CA GLN A 178 4.14 -15.94 5.12
C GLN A 178 3.10 -17.07 5.12
N ILE A 179 2.11 -17.00 6.01
CA ILE A 179 1.00 -17.97 6.04
C ILE A 179 0.20 -17.92 4.74
N LEU A 180 -0.22 -16.74 4.29
CA LEU A 180 -1.06 -16.58 3.10
C LEU A 180 -0.34 -16.97 1.81
N GLU A 181 0.95 -16.69 1.71
CA GLU A 181 1.78 -17.01 0.56
C GLU A 181 2.15 -18.50 0.45
N GLY A 182 2.02 -19.24 1.51
CA GLY A 182 2.32 -20.67 1.54
C GLY A 182 3.81 -21.00 1.69
N GLY A 183 4.62 -20.09 2.25
CA GLY A 183 6.01 -20.32 2.66
C GLY A 183 6.95 -20.87 1.62
N GLY A 184 7.55 -20.03 0.83
CA GLY A 184 8.72 -20.37 0.06
C GLY A 184 8.50 -20.64 -1.43
N ALA A 185 9.54 -20.32 -2.17
CA ALA A 185 9.67 -20.32 -3.61
C ALA A 185 8.91 -21.46 -4.32
N LEU A 186 8.11 -21.05 -5.29
CA LEU A 186 7.70 -21.93 -6.38
C LEU A 186 8.96 -22.45 -7.10
N GLN A 187 9.51 -23.58 -6.68
CA GLN A 187 10.27 -24.39 -7.61
C GLN A 187 9.24 -25.06 -8.51
N GLU A 188 9.12 -24.55 -9.71
CA GLU A 188 8.39 -25.18 -10.81
C GLU A 188 9.13 -26.47 -11.18
N ASN A 189 8.82 -27.54 -10.47
CA ASN A 189 9.07 -28.88 -10.95
C ASN A 189 7.76 -29.36 -11.53
N GLU A 190 7.62 -29.25 -12.85
CA GLU A 190 6.43 -29.65 -13.65
C GLU A 190 6.06 -31.14 -13.60
N GLU A 191 6.74 -31.99 -12.83
CA GLU A 191 6.55 -33.45 -12.89
C GLU A 191 5.97 -34.10 -11.62
N ASP A 192 5.70 -33.38 -10.54
CA ASP A 192 5.10 -34.00 -9.35
C ASP A 192 3.72 -33.42 -9.02
N SER A 193 2.69 -34.16 -9.42
CA SER A 193 1.28 -33.90 -9.12
C SER A 193 0.87 -34.33 -7.71
N SER A 194 1.76 -34.23 -6.72
CA SER A 194 1.45 -34.52 -5.32
C SER A 194 0.85 -33.28 -4.63
N PRO A 195 -0.33 -33.40 -3.98
CA PRO A 195 -0.96 -32.28 -3.28
C PRO A 195 -0.34 -32.09 -1.87
N SER A 196 0.82 -31.46 -1.78
CA SER A 196 1.52 -31.31 -0.49
C SER A 196 1.67 -29.86 0.00
N ARG A 197 0.82 -28.96 -0.47
CA ARG A 197 0.69 -27.61 0.11
C ARG A 197 -0.62 -27.51 0.85
N SER A 198 -0.61 -26.95 2.05
CA SER A 198 -1.86 -26.58 2.72
C SER A 198 -2.71 -25.78 1.74
N GLY A 199 -3.94 -26.22 1.50
CA GLY A 199 -4.84 -25.57 0.55
C GLY A 199 -5.04 -24.09 0.94
N LEU A 200 -5.44 -23.24 -0.01
CA LEU A 200 -5.75 -21.83 0.27
C LEU A 200 -6.71 -21.67 1.47
N ALA A 201 -7.69 -22.58 1.59
CA ALA A 201 -8.63 -22.58 2.71
C ALA A 201 -7.93 -22.80 4.05
N ASP A 202 -6.96 -23.71 4.14
CA ASP A 202 -6.21 -23.96 5.38
C ASP A 202 -5.35 -22.77 5.76
N ARG A 203 -4.72 -22.13 4.80
CA ARG A 203 -3.93 -20.91 4.99
C ARG A 203 -4.79 -19.76 5.49
N ILE A 204 -5.97 -19.57 4.91
CA ILE A 204 -6.93 -18.56 5.40
C ILE A 204 -7.35 -18.87 6.83
N VAL A 205 -7.62 -20.11 7.19
CA VAL A 205 -7.97 -20.51 8.56
C VAL A 205 -6.81 -20.23 9.53
N GLN A 206 -5.57 -20.53 9.13
CA GLN A 206 -4.38 -20.23 9.97
C GLN A 206 -4.18 -18.73 10.14
N PHE A 207 -4.32 -17.95 9.07
CA PHE A 207 -4.28 -16.49 9.12
C PHE A 207 -5.34 -15.91 10.08
N LEU A 208 -6.60 -16.36 9.96
CA LEU A 208 -7.68 -15.89 10.83
C LEU A 208 -7.45 -16.26 12.29
N LYS A 209 -6.86 -17.42 12.58
CA LYS A 209 -6.48 -17.82 13.94
C LYS A 209 -5.40 -16.88 14.51
N LEU A 210 -4.36 -16.60 13.74
CA LEU A 210 -3.30 -15.67 14.16
C LEU A 210 -3.89 -14.27 14.40
N ALA A 211 -4.70 -13.76 13.47
CA ALA A 211 -5.35 -12.46 13.61
C ALA A 211 -6.24 -12.39 14.86
N GLY A 212 -7.04 -13.43 15.13
CA GLY A 212 -7.88 -13.50 16.32
C GLY A 212 -7.06 -13.51 17.63
N GLN A 213 -5.98 -14.27 17.68
CA GLN A 213 -5.09 -14.31 18.85
C GLN A 213 -4.38 -12.97 19.09
N ILE A 214 -4.00 -12.27 18.02
CA ILE A 214 -3.41 -10.93 18.12
C ILE A 214 -4.48 -9.95 18.63
N GLN A 215 -5.71 -10.02 18.11
CA GLN A 215 -6.81 -9.17 18.57
C GLN A 215 -7.08 -9.37 20.06
N GLU A 216 -7.12 -10.62 20.54
CA GLU A 216 -7.23 -10.91 21.97
C GLU A 216 -6.11 -10.26 22.80
N CYS A 217 -4.85 -10.29 22.31
CA CYS A 217 -3.76 -9.59 23.00
C CYS A 217 -3.94 -8.07 23.03
N LEU A 218 -4.52 -7.48 21.99
CA LEU A 218 -4.79 -6.04 21.92
C LEU A 218 -5.94 -5.63 22.86
N ASP A 219 -6.94 -6.49 23.01
CA ASP A 219 -8.14 -6.23 23.81
C ASP A 219 -7.88 -6.46 25.32
N ASP A 220 -7.02 -7.44 25.67
CA ASP A 220 -6.84 -7.89 27.05
C ASP A 220 -5.67 -7.24 27.78
N THR A 221 -4.83 -6.47 27.10
CA THR A 221 -3.59 -5.95 27.69
C THR A 221 -3.53 -4.42 27.57
N GLU A 222 -3.39 -3.75 28.72
CA GLU A 222 -3.26 -2.29 28.78
C GLU A 222 -1.79 -1.82 28.69
N GLU A 223 -0.80 -2.71 28.96
CA GLU A 223 0.62 -2.37 28.94
C GLU A 223 1.28 -2.76 27.61
N LEU A 224 1.91 -1.78 26.95
CA LEU A 224 2.52 -1.94 25.63
C LEU A 224 3.61 -3.02 25.59
N GLU A 225 4.47 -3.09 26.62
CA GLU A 225 5.56 -4.06 26.69
C GLU A 225 5.04 -5.50 26.79
N GLU A 226 4.03 -5.74 27.62
CA GLU A 226 3.40 -7.06 27.76
C GLU A 226 2.71 -7.48 26.47
N THR A 227 1.94 -6.58 25.86
CA THR A 227 1.26 -6.78 24.57
C THR A 227 2.27 -7.10 23.47
N ALA A 228 3.34 -6.30 23.34
CA ALA A 228 4.41 -6.54 22.38
C ALA A 228 5.05 -7.92 22.55
N GLY A 229 5.31 -8.33 23.80
CA GLY A 229 5.86 -9.64 24.11
C GLY A 229 4.93 -10.81 23.72
N LYS A 230 3.62 -10.67 23.93
CA LYS A 230 2.61 -11.67 23.52
C LYS A 230 2.52 -11.79 22.00
N ILE A 231 2.40 -10.67 21.31
CA ILE A 231 2.30 -10.63 19.84
C ILE A 231 3.56 -11.21 19.19
N ARG A 232 4.75 -10.87 19.68
CA ARG A 232 6.01 -11.41 19.15
C ARG A 232 6.06 -12.93 19.27
N ARG A 233 5.73 -13.49 20.43
CA ARG A 233 5.69 -14.95 20.62
C ARG A 233 4.71 -15.64 19.67
N LEU A 234 3.52 -15.08 19.46
CA LEU A 234 2.53 -15.62 18.53
C LEU A 234 3.04 -15.60 17.07
N SER A 235 3.71 -14.53 16.67
CA SER A 235 4.29 -14.37 15.34
C SER A 235 5.41 -15.39 15.09
N GLU A 236 6.34 -15.56 16.05
CA GLU A 236 7.43 -16.53 15.98
C GLU A 236 6.91 -17.96 15.90
N GLN A 237 5.99 -18.34 16.82
CA GLN A 237 5.37 -19.68 16.81
C GLN A 237 4.62 -19.99 15.53
N SER A 238 3.92 -19.00 14.96
CA SER A 238 3.20 -19.16 13.70
C SER A 238 4.16 -19.39 12.54
N SER A 239 5.26 -18.64 12.47
CA SER A 239 6.30 -18.80 11.45
C SER A 239 7.04 -20.12 11.60
N GLU A 240 7.41 -20.54 12.82
CA GLU A 240 8.09 -21.82 13.08
C GLU A 240 7.20 -23.01 12.72
N ARG A 241 5.94 -22.99 13.15
CA ARG A 241 4.97 -24.03 12.82
C ARG A 241 4.77 -24.17 11.33
N PHE A 242 4.60 -23.04 10.65
CA PHE A 242 4.43 -23.01 9.22
C PHE A 242 5.64 -23.58 8.47
N ASN A 243 6.86 -23.24 8.89
CA ASN A 243 8.10 -23.75 8.32
C ASN A 243 8.28 -25.26 8.61
N ALA A 244 7.91 -25.74 9.80
CA ALA A 244 7.98 -27.15 10.15
C ALA A 244 7.00 -28.01 9.32
N GLU A 245 5.75 -27.55 9.18
CA GLU A 245 4.73 -28.24 8.37
C GLU A 245 5.17 -28.33 6.89
N ASN A 246 5.82 -27.28 6.36
CA ASN A 246 6.36 -27.31 4.99
C ASN A 246 7.61 -28.20 4.83
N ALA A 247 8.47 -28.32 5.86
CA ALA A 247 9.64 -29.20 5.82
C ALA A 247 9.28 -30.69 5.81
N GLU A 248 8.27 -31.09 6.60
CA GLU A 248 7.79 -32.50 6.61
C GLU A 248 7.22 -32.95 5.25
N TYR A 249 6.74 -32.02 4.43
CA TYR A 249 6.24 -32.31 3.10
C TYR A 249 7.33 -32.38 2.02
N SER A 250 8.52 -31.80 2.27
CA SER A 250 9.65 -31.82 1.33
C SER A 250 10.49 -33.09 1.39
N GLU A 251 10.31 -33.94 2.44
CA GLU A 251 11.03 -35.19 2.65
C GLU A 251 10.25 -36.46 2.23
N LYS A 252 9.03 -36.30 1.74
CA LYS A 252 8.18 -37.40 1.25
C LYS A 252 7.99 -37.36 -0.25
#